data_fc8cfe0b7a7dc60d28d6a7716c8af657
#
_entry.id   fc8cfe0b7a7dc60d28d6a7716c8af657
#
_cell.length_a   1.000
_cell.length_b   1.000
_cell.length_c   1.000
_cell.angle_alpha   90.00
_cell.angle_beta   90.00
_cell.angle_gamma   90.00
#
_symmetry.space_group_name_H-M   'P 1'
#
loop_
_entity.id
_entity.type
_entity.pdbx_description
1 polymer ?
#
loop_
_entity_poly.entity_id
_entity_poly.type
_entity_poly.pdbx_seq_one_letter_code
_entity_poly.pdbx_strand_id
1 'polypeptide(L)'
;MSIASGFRLIATSILFVASVGAEPVAVPATMKAVAMDHPGGVEVMTVRTLPVPKVDANEILIAVHTAGVAVWDLEIRQTAKYVKPKFPYILGSDGAGVVAAVGPGVSRFKVGDQVYAYCWDNPKGGFYAEYVAVPINCVAPLPKNLSLDEAGVLGASGLTAFSGVDRILRLQPGENVIIHGASGAVGTLALQLAKARGAKVLATTSGGEKGMTLARQLGADVVVDGRNGDIAAAARAFAPDGVDAVLALAGGDGLKRCMEALRSGGRLAYPTGIAAVPEARPGITITPYDAIFEPQSEQMLQFNRTVEAIKDFRIPIPETFALADAAKAHERLAAGGVLGKIALKIR
;
A
#
# COMPACT_ATOMS: atom_id res chain seq x y z
N MET A 1 -19.83 -60.81 54.46
CA MET A 1 -18.72 -60.02 53.91
C MET A 1 -19.30 -59.15 52.80
N SER A 2 -19.49 -57.85 53.10
CA SER A 2 -20.12 -56.87 52.17
C SER A 2 -19.00 -55.98 51.64
N ILE A 3 -18.88 -55.90 50.33
CA ILE A 3 -17.93 -54.97 49.67
C ILE A 3 -18.73 -53.80 49.13
N ALA A 4 -18.58 -52.65 49.78
CA ALA A 4 -19.16 -51.39 49.34
C ALA A 4 -18.22 -50.73 48.30
N SER A 5 -18.72 -50.58 47.09
CA SER A 5 -18.04 -49.89 45.98
C SER A 5 -18.39 -48.40 45.98
N GLY A 6 -17.42 -47.54 46.34
CA GLY A 6 -17.60 -46.11 46.35
C GLY A 6 -17.37 -45.50 44.97
N PHE A 7 -18.40 -44.93 44.36
CA PHE A 7 -18.30 -44.07 43.16
C PHE A 7 -17.90 -42.66 43.57
N ARG A 8 -16.70 -42.17 43.14
CA ARG A 8 -16.32 -40.80 43.23
C ARG A 8 -16.82 -40.03 41.98
N LEU A 9 -17.76 -39.14 42.16
CA LEU A 9 -18.10 -38.13 41.13
C LEU A 9 -16.96 -37.11 41.00
N ILE A 10 -16.36 -37.01 39.83
CA ILE A 10 -15.45 -35.93 39.47
C ILE A 10 -16.33 -34.83 38.86
N ALA A 11 -16.51 -33.74 39.60
CA ALA A 11 -17.14 -32.53 39.11
C ALA A 11 -16.18 -31.77 38.21
N THR A 12 -16.36 -31.79 36.91
CA THR A 12 -15.61 -30.95 35.95
C THR A 12 -16.24 -29.58 35.92
N SER A 13 -15.56 -28.61 36.53
CA SER A 13 -15.94 -27.18 36.47
C SER A 13 -15.60 -26.66 35.08
N ILE A 14 -16.56 -26.36 34.25
CA ILE A 14 -16.42 -25.67 32.99
C ILE A 14 -16.30 -24.18 33.32
N LEU A 15 -15.09 -23.62 33.22
CA LEU A 15 -14.89 -22.17 33.27
C LEU A 15 -15.45 -21.56 31.97
N PHE A 16 -16.58 -20.88 32.08
CA PHE A 16 -17.06 -19.97 31.03
C PHE A 16 -16.18 -18.72 31.06
N VAL A 17 -15.23 -18.60 30.13
CA VAL A 17 -14.55 -17.34 29.85
C VAL A 17 -15.54 -16.48 29.07
N ALA A 18 -16.22 -15.59 29.76
CA ALA A 18 -17.01 -14.53 29.13
C ALA A 18 -16.04 -13.63 28.36
N SER A 19 -16.09 -13.66 27.03
CA SER A 19 -15.46 -12.67 26.19
C SER A 19 -16.11 -11.32 26.51
N VAL A 20 -15.37 -10.43 27.13
CA VAL A 20 -15.77 -9.02 27.27
C VAL A 20 -15.75 -8.43 25.87
N GLY A 21 -16.88 -8.50 25.19
CA GLY A 21 -17.13 -7.77 23.95
C GLY A 21 -17.11 -6.28 24.31
N ALA A 22 -16.15 -5.53 23.77
CA ALA A 22 -16.21 -4.07 23.86
C ALA A 22 -17.55 -3.61 23.30
N GLU A 23 -18.29 -2.80 24.04
CA GLU A 23 -19.55 -2.22 23.54
C GLU A 23 -19.25 -1.45 22.24
N PRO A 24 -20.12 -1.58 21.22
CA PRO A 24 -19.93 -0.84 19.99
C PRO A 24 -19.95 0.66 20.29
N VAL A 25 -18.83 1.33 20.06
CA VAL A 25 -18.74 2.79 20.20
C VAL A 25 -19.72 3.40 19.22
N ALA A 26 -20.69 4.16 19.73
CA ALA A 26 -21.70 4.80 18.90
C ALA A 26 -21.02 5.71 17.87
N VAL A 27 -21.35 5.54 16.57
CA VAL A 27 -20.86 6.40 15.49
C VAL A 27 -21.39 7.82 15.71
N PRO A 28 -20.55 8.86 15.79
CA PRO A 28 -21.00 10.23 15.99
C PRO A 28 -21.71 10.75 14.73
N ALA A 29 -22.52 11.81 14.88
CA ALA A 29 -23.19 12.46 13.74
C ALA A 29 -22.22 13.22 12.83
N THR A 30 -21.12 13.72 13.39
CA THR A 30 -20.10 14.51 12.68
C THR A 30 -18.69 13.98 12.96
N MET A 31 -17.76 14.30 12.08
CA MET A 31 -16.35 13.91 12.14
C MET A 31 -15.44 15.07 11.77
N LYS A 32 -14.17 14.99 12.18
CA LYS A 32 -13.11 15.84 11.63
C LYS A 32 -12.59 15.23 10.34
N ALA A 33 -12.37 16.10 9.35
CA ALA A 33 -11.77 15.76 8.08
C ALA A 33 -10.94 16.93 7.54
N VAL A 34 -9.94 16.64 6.73
CA VAL A 34 -9.26 17.65 5.91
C VAL A 34 -9.92 17.66 4.54
N ALA A 35 -10.52 18.78 4.20
CA ALA A 35 -11.29 18.94 2.97
C ALA A 35 -10.91 20.23 2.23
N MET A 36 -11.18 20.25 0.92
CA MET A 36 -10.99 21.40 0.05
C MET A 36 -12.29 21.76 -0.68
N ASP A 37 -12.49 23.05 -1.05
CA ASP A 37 -13.66 23.53 -1.81
C ASP A 37 -13.35 23.76 -3.29
N HIS A 38 -12.09 23.77 -3.65
CA HIS A 38 -11.59 23.90 -5.02
C HIS A 38 -10.16 23.40 -5.10
N PRO A 39 -9.65 23.05 -6.29
CA PRO A 39 -8.24 22.74 -6.49
C PRO A 39 -7.35 23.96 -6.19
N GLY A 40 -6.12 23.70 -5.69
CA GLY A 40 -5.19 24.77 -5.36
C GLY A 40 -3.89 24.31 -4.71
N GLY A 41 -3.18 25.23 -4.07
CA GLY A 41 -2.03 24.96 -3.24
C GLY A 41 -2.41 24.25 -1.94
N VAL A 42 -1.45 24.09 -1.01
CA VAL A 42 -1.72 23.41 0.27
C VAL A 42 -2.71 24.17 1.17
N GLU A 43 -2.87 25.46 0.96
CA GLU A 43 -3.79 26.34 1.68
C GLU A 43 -5.27 25.98 1.51
N VAL A 44 -5.62 25.25 0.45
CA VAL A 44 -7.02 24.80 0.23
C VAL A 44 -7.41 23.65 1.17
N MET A 45 -6.42 22.99 1.78
CA MET A 45 -6.62 21.87 2.71
C MET A 45 -6.94 22.38 4.10
N THR A 46 -8.19 22.33 4.51
CA THR A 46 -8.64 22.86 5.81
C THR A 46 -9.29 21.78 6.65
N VAL A 47 -8.99 21.79 7.96
CA VAL A 47 -9.68 20.91 8.93
C VAL A 47 -11.12 21.40 9.10
N ARG A 48 -12.07 20.49 8.89
CA ARG A 48 -13.51 20.77 8.99
C ARG A 48 -14.22 19.78 9.86
N THR A 49 -15.38 20.18 10.36
CA THR A 49 -16.37 19.28 10.95
C THR A 49 -17.43 19.02 9.90
N LEU A 50 -17.51 17.77 9.45
CA LEU A 50 -18.43 17.33 8.39
C LEU A 50 -19.34 16.21 8.91
N PRO A 51 -20.51 15.96 8.31
CA PRO A 51 -21.31 14.79 8.64
C PRO A 51 -20.53 13.50 8.40
N VAL A 52 -20.70 12.51 9.28
CA VAL A 52 -20.20 11.15 9.01
C VAL A 52 -20.99 10.59 7.81
N PRO A 53 -20.31 10.00 6.80
CA PRO A 53 -20.98 9.49 5.62
C PRO A 53 -21.93 8.34 5.95
N LYS A 54 -23.11 8.34 5.33
CA LYS A 54 -24.06 7.24 5.44
C LYS A 54 -23.52 6.00 4.74
N VAL A 55 -23.78 4.86 5.34
CA VAL A 55 -23.40 3.55 4.79
C VAL A 55 -24.55 3.03 3.94
N ASP A 56 -24.30 2.80 2.66
CA ASP A 56 -25.26 2.22 1.73
C ASP A 56 -25.13 0.69 1.65
N ALA A 57 -25.93 0.04 0.82
CA ALA A 57 -25.83 -1.41 0.60
C ALA A 57 -24.43 -1.79 0.05
N ASN A 58 -23.87 -2.89 0.56
CA ASN A 58 -22.54 -3.39 0.24
C ASN A 58 -21.37 -2.43 0.57
N GLU A 59 -21.58 -1.54 1.52
CA GLU A 59 -20.53 -0.66 2.06
C GLU A 59 -20.27 -0.95 3.54
N ILE A 60 -19.10 -0.51 4.01
CA ILE A 60 -18.78 -0.44 5.43
C ILE A 60 -18.31 0.96 5.78
N LEU A 61 -18.52 1.36 7.03
CA LEU A 61 -17.92 2.55 7.62
C LEU A 61 -16.66 2.13 8.38
N ILE A 62 -15.53 2.73 8.04
CA ILE A 62 -14.27 2.52 8.72
C ILE A 62 -14.00 3.72 9.63
N ALA A 63 -13.80 3.48 10.94
CA ALA A 63 -13.15 4.42 11.83
C ALA A 63 -11.65 4.41 11.50
N VAL A 64 -11.19 5.44 10.81
CA VAL A 64 -9.83 5.49 10.25
C VAL A 64 -8.81 5.68 11.36
N HIS A 65 -7.79 4.85 11.36
CA HIS A 65 -6.65 4.93 12.26
C HIS A 65 -5.47 5.63 11.60
N THR A 66 -5.13 5.22 10.37
CA THR A 66 -4.02 5.75 9.60
C THR A 66 -4.39 5.80 8.12
N ALA A 67 -4.00 6.86 7.42
CA ALA A 67 -4.15 7.02 5.98
C ALA A 67 -2.80 7.23 5.30
N GLY A 68 -2.66 6.77 4.05
CA GLY A 68 -1.48 6.99 3.23
C GLY A 68 -1.52 8.34 2.52
N VAL A 69 -0.34 8.96 2.32
CA VAL A 69 -0.17 10.14 1.48
C VAL A 69 0.51 9.76 0.19
N ALA A 70 -0.10 10.04 -0.95
CA ALA A 70 0.37 9.61 -2.25
C ALA A 70 0.62 10.79 -3.21
N VAL A 71 1.43 10.56 -4.24
CA VAL A 71 1.77 11.59 -5.23
C VAL A 71 0.56 12.09 -6.00
N TRP A 72 -0.40 11.21 -6.29
CA TRP A 72 -1.65 11.60 -6.95
C TRP A 72 -2.56 12.44 -6.06
N ASP A 73 -2.47 12.35 -4.73
CA ASP A 73 -3.21 13.25 -3.84
C ASP A 73 -2.76 14.70 -4.05
N LEU A 74 -1.45 14.93 -4.33
CA LEU A 74 -0.93 16.23 -4.68
C LEU A 74 -1.51 16.75 -6.01
N GLU A 75 -1.56 15.89 -7.04
CA GLU A 75 -2.10 16.25 -8.35
C GLU A 75 -3.62 16.50 -8.29
N ILE A 76 -4.36 15.65 -7.57
CA ILE A 76 -5.80 15.82 -7.36
C ILE A 76 -6.07 17.13 -6.62
N ARG A 77 -5.32 17.42 -5.55
CA ARG A 77 -5.45 18.69 -4.84
C ARG A 77 -5.21 19.89 -5.75
N GLN A 78 -4.15 19.84 -6.57
CA GLN A 78 -3.73 20.98 -7.40
C GLN A 78 -4.66 21.23 -8.58
N THR A 79 -5.17 20.19 -9.22
CA THR A 79 -5.80 20.30 -10.55
C THR A 79 -7.08 19.50 -10.70
N ALA A 80 -7.54 18.76 -9.69
CA ALA A 80 -8.61 17.76 -9.78
C ALA A 80 -8.37 16.68 -10.88
N LYS A 81 -7.11 16.49 -11.29
CA LYS A 81 -6.75 15.50 -12.29
C LYS A 81 -7.16 14.09 -11.82
N TYR A 82 -7.65 13.29 -12.73
CA TYR A 82 -8.11 11.91 -12.53
C TYR A 82 -9.44 11.72 -11.80
N VAL A 83 -10.03 12.76 -11.21
CA VAL A 83 -11.29 12.68 -10.44
C VAL A 83 -12.28 13.76 -10.87
N LYS A 84 -13.56 13.55 -10.53
CA LYS A 84 -14.61 14.57 -10.67
C LYS A 84 -15.13 14.96 -9.28
N PRO A 85 -14.39 15.79 -8.53
CA PRO A 85 -14.67 16.02 -7.13
C PRO A 85 -16.03 16.70 -6.94
N LYS A 86 -16.76 16.24 -5.94
CA LYS A 86 -17.89 16.99 -5.35
C LYS A 86 -17.36 17.69 -4.10
N PHE A 87 -17.45 18.99 -4.07
CA PHE A 87 -16.96 19.79 -2.95
C PHE A 87 -17.99 19.91 -1.80
N PRO A 88 -17.57 19.94 -0.51
CA PRO A 88 -16.19 19.82 -0.08
C PRO A 88 -15.60 18.41 -0.36
N TYR A 89 -14.40 18.35 -0.92
CA TYR A 89 -13.76 17.09 -1.29
C TYR A 89 -12.70 16.69 -0.26
N ILE A 90 -12.76 15.44 0.22
CA ILE A 90 -11.81 14.84 1.15
C ILE A 90 -10.85 13.95 0.36
N LEU A 91 -9.54 14.24 0.45
CA LEU A 91 -8.47 13.48 -0.20
C LEU A 91 -8.20 12.13 0.49
N GLY A 92 -7.28 11.36 -0.09
CA GLY A 92 -6.78 10.10 0.44
C GLY A 92 -7.49 8.88 -0.14
N SER A 93 -6.77 8.05 -0.87
CA SER A 93 -7.32 6.86 -1.54
C SER A 93 -7.13 5.57 -0.75
N ASP A 94 -6.21 5.55 0.23
CA ASP A 94 -5.90 4.36 1.02
C ASP A 94 -5.76 4.65 2.52
N GLY A 95 -6.13 3.69 3.33
CA GLY A 95 -6.05 3.77 4.79
C GLY A 95 -6.42 2.46 5.47
N ALA A 96 -6.24 2.44 6.78
CA ALA A 96 -6.63 1.32 7.65
C ALA A 96 -7.37 1.82 8.89
N GLY A 97 -8.14 0.95 9.48
CA GLY A 97 -8.90 1.26 10.69
C GLY A 97 -9.76 0.10 11.15
N VAL A 98 -10.80 0.44 11.90
CA VAL A 98 -11.74 -0.52 12.48
C VAL A 98 -13.13 -0.31 11.87
N VAL A 99 -13.82 -1.37 11.52
CA VAL A 99 -15.20 -1.32 11.03
C VAL A 99 -16.11 -0.77 12.12
N ALA A 100 -16.71 0.39 11.88
CA ALA A 100 -17.61 1.08 12.81
C ALA A 100 -19.09 0.77 12.52
N ALA A 101 -19.43 0.52 11.25
CA ALA A 101 -20.76 0.10 10.83
C ALA A 101 -20.70 -0.71 9.55
N VAL A 102 -21.74 -1.52 9.30
CA VAL A 102 -21.89 -2.32 8.08
C VAL A 102 -23.24 -2.01 7.45
N GLY A 103 -23.26 -1.88 6.13
CA GLY A 103 -24.48 -1.66 5.36
C GLY A 103 -25.24 -2.96 5.05
N PRO A 104 -26.46 -2.84 4.54
CA PRO A 104 -27.24 -4.00 4.09
C PRO A 104 -26.46 -4.83 3.05
N GLY A 105 -26.57 -6.17 3.13
CA GLY A 105 -25.91 -7.11 2.23
C GLY A 105 -24.46 -7.44 2.57
N VAL A 106 -23.84 -6.77 3.56
CA VAL A 106 -22.47 -7.07 4.01
C VAL A 106 -22.48 -8.28 4.93
N SER A 107 -21.80 -9.36 4.51
CA SER A 107 -21.59 -10.58 5.32
C SER A 107 -20.12 -10.88 5.61
N ARG A 108 -19.18 -10.27 4.84
CA ARG A 108 -17.74 -10.52 4.97
C ARG A 108 -17.07 -9.79 6.14
N PHE A 109 -17.71 -8.76 6.66
CA PHE A 109 -17.19 -7.90 7.72
C PHE A 109 -18.23 -7.68 8.81
N LYS A 110 -17.77 -7.45 10.03
CA LYS A 110 -18.58 -7.06 11.18
C LYS A 110 -17.94 -5.86 11.91
N VAL A 111 -18.74 -5.18 12.70
CA VAL A 111 -18.24 -4.11 13.58
C VAL A 111 -17.12 -4.65 14.48
N GLY A 112 -16.04 -3.90 14.58
CA GLY A 112 -14.84 -4.27 15.33
C GLY A 112 -13.74 -4.96 14.50
N ASP A 113 -14.02 -5.39 13.28
CA ASP A 113 -12.98 -5.98 12.43
C ASP A 113 -11.94 -4.93 12.05
N GLN A 114 -10.66 -5.31 12.13
CA GLN A 114 -9.55 -4.48 11.64
C GLN A 114 -9.37 -4.71 10.14
N VAL A 115 -9.34 -3.63 9.38
CA VAL A 115 -9.33 -3.65 7.93
C VAL A 115 -8.39 -2.59 7.36
N TYR A 116 -7.96 -2.82 6.12
CA TYR A 116 -7.39 -1.78 5.28
C TYR A 116 -8.13 -1.72 3.95
N ALA A 117 -8.07 -0.57 3.30
CA ALA A 117 -8.78 -0.34 2.06
C ALA A 117 -7.95 0.49 1.07
N TYR A 118 -8.21 0.27 -0.21
CA TYR A 118 -7.80 1.14 -1.29
C TYR A 118 -9.04 1.43 -2.15
N CYS A 119 -9.54 2.65 -2.10
CA CYS A 119 -10.75 3.06 -2.81
C CYS A 119 -10.44 4.34 -3.61
N TRP A 120 -10.17 4.14 -4.90
CA TRP A 120 -9.90 5.23 -5.81
C TRP A 120 -11.19 6.01 -6.12
N ASP A 121 -11.10 7.36 -6.11
CA ASP A 121 -12.20 8.27 -6.43
C ASP A 121 -13.52 7.94 -5.69
N ASN A 122 -13.43 7.73 -4.37
CA ASN A 122 -14.60 7.45 -3.55
C ASN A 122 -15.56 8.66 -3.54
N PRO A 123 -16.80 8.54 -4.04
CA PRO A 123 -17.73 9.67 -4.15
C PRO A 123 -18.19 10.23 -2.80
N LYS A 124 -17.96 9.50 -1.70
CA LYS A 124 -18.30 9.88 -0.32
C LYS A 124 -17.14 10.53 0.44
N GLY A 125 -15.99 10.72 -0.22
CA GLY A 125 -14.78 11.28 0.35
C GLY A 125 -13.75 10.23 0.71
N GLY A 126 -12.49 10.68 0.83
CA GLY A 126 -11.32 9.83 1.07
C GLY A 126 -10.96 9.65 2.54
N PHE A 127 -9.76 9.13 2.76
CA PHE A 127 -9.27 8.69 4.06
C PHE A 127 -8.67 9.81 4.94
N TYR A 128 -8.60 11.07 4.45
CA TYR A 128 -8.17 12.18 5.31
C TYR A 128 -9.31 12.65 6.22
N ALA A 129 -9.93 11.70 6.90
CA ALA A 129 -11.10 11.89 7.77
C ALA A 129 -11.12 10.84 8.88
N GLU A 130 -11.82 11.15 9.97
CA GLU A 130 -12.01 10.18 11.09
C GLU A 130 -12.85 8.97 10.71
N TYR A 131 -13.73 9.11 9.71
CA TYR A 131 -14.57 8.03 9.18
C TYR A 131 -14.65 8.10 7.66
N VAL A 132 -14.68 6.95 7.02
CA VAL A 132 -14.89 6.81 5.58
C VAL A 132 -15.86 5.66 5.29
N ALA A 133 -16.85 5.88 4.42
CA ALA A 133 -17.70 4.81 3.92
C ALA A 133 -17.14 4.32 2.58
N VAL A 134 -16.89 3.01 2.47
CA VAL A 134 -16.29 2.41 1.27
C VAL A 134 -17.02 1.13 0.86
N PRO A 135 -17.10 0.84 -0.46
CA PRO A 135 -17.59 -0.45 -0.95
C PRO A 135 -16.71 -1.61 -0.48
N ILE A 136 -17.33 -2.74 -0.13
CA ILE A 136 -16.62 -3.92 0.40
C ILE A 136 -15.63 -4.56 -0.59
N ASN A 137 -15.76 -4.29 -1.90
CA ASN A 137 -14.79 -4.76 -2.89
C ASN A 137 -13.44 -4.03 -2.80
N CYS A 138 -13.41 -2.84 -2.19
CA CYS A 138 -12.20 -2.06 -1.94
C CYS A 138 -11.50 -2.40 -0.61
N VAL A 139 -11.99 -3.40 0.14
CA VAL A 139 -11.58 -3.66 1.52
C VAL A 139 -11.06 -5.08 1.68
N ALA A 140 -10.01 -5.23 2.49
CA ALA A 140 -9.53 -6.52 2.98
C ALA A 140 -9.31 -6.50 4.49
N PRO A 141 -9.34 -7.67 5.16
CA PRO A 141 -8.89 -7.80 6.54
C PRO A 141 -7.44 -7.34 6.70
N LEU A 142 -7.13 -6.80 7.86
CA LEU A 142 -5.74 -6.49 8.22
C LEU A 142 -4.88 -7.75 8.12
N PRO A 143 -3.71 -7.74 7.42
CA PRO A 143 -2.75 -8.84 7.47
C PRO A 143 -2.28 -9.09 8.91
N LYS A 144 -2.19 -10.35 9.32
CA LYS A 144 -1.94 -10.76 10.71
C LYS A 144 -0.61 -10.28 11.29
N ASN A 145 0.36 -10.03 10.41
CA ASN A 145 1.72 -9.61 10.77
C ASN A 145 1.94 -8.09 10.64
N LEU A 146 0.88 -7.31 10.41
CA LEU A 146 0.96 -5.85 10.28
C LEU A 146 0.12 -5.14 11.33
N SER A 147 0.58 -3.95 11.72
CA SER A 147 -0.19 -2.99 12.52
C SER A 147 -1.13 -2.15 11.64
N LEU A 148 -2.09 -1.46 12.28
CA LEU A 148 -2.96 -0.50 11.58
C LEU A 148 -2.17 0.68 10.98
N ASP A 149 -1.05 1.07 11.59
CA ASP A 149 -0.18 2.12 11.04
C ASP A 149 0.45 1.67 9.72
N GLU A 150 0.99 0.47 9.67
CA GLU A 150 1.59 -0.10 8.47
C GLU A 150 0.54 -0.36 7.39
N ALA A 151 -0.59 -0.94 7.76
CA ALA A 151 -1.66 -1.22 6.80
C ALA A 151 -2.32 0.05 6.24
N GLY A 152 -2.31 1.16 7.01
CA GLY A 152 -2.82 2.45 6.56
C GLY A 152 -2.10 3.05 5.37
N VAL A 153 -0.88 2.62 5.11
CA VAL A 153 -0.07 3.08 3.96
C VAL A 153 0.16 1.97 2.93
N LEU A 154 -0.45 0.80 3.13
CA LEU A 154 -0.21 -0.39 2.33
C LEU A 154 -1.02 -0.44 1.04
N GLY A 155 -2.30 -0.02 1.08
CA GLY A 155 -3.30 -0.33 0.07
C GLY A 155 -2.84 -0.09 -1.37
N ALA A 156 -2.68 1.15 -1.76
CA ALA A 156 -2.28 1.51 -3.12
C ALA A 156 -0.87 1.01 -3.47
N SER A 157 0.11 1.26 -2.59
CA SER A 157 1.51 0.92 -2.86
C SER A 157 1.73 -0.59 -2.91
N GLY A 158 1.07 -1.34 -2.03
CA GLY A 158 1.16 -2.78 -1.97
C GLY A 158 0.55 -3.46 -3.20
N LEU A 159 -0.66 -3.04 -3.60
CA LEU A 159 -1.30 -3.58 -4.80
C LEU A 159 -0.52 -3.26 -6.07
N THR A 160 0.07 -2.06 -6.16
CA THR A 160 0.96 -1.70 -7.28
C THR A 160 2.19 -2.61 -7.33
N ALA A 161 2.85 -2.82 -6.19
CA ALA A 161 4.01 -3.69 -6.10
C ALA A 161 3.67 -5.15 -6.45
N PHE A 162 2.59 -5.68 -5.87
CA PHE A 162 2.10 -7.04 -6.12
C PHE A 162 1.73 -7.24 -7.60
N SER A 163 1.02 -6.29 -8.19
CA SER A 163 0.66 -6.36 -9.61
C SER A 163 1.90 -6.39 -10.50
N GLY A 164 2.88 -5.51 -10.25
CA GLY A 164 4.12 -5.47 -11.04
C GLY A 164 4.93 -6.76 -10.94
N VAL A 165 5.14 -7.27 -9.72
CA VAL A 165 5.99 -8.44 -9.45
C VAL A 165 5.30 -9.75 -9.86
N ASP A 166 4.06 -9.97 -9.38
CA ASP A 166 3.41 -11.28 -9.48
C ASP A 166 2.55 -11.45 -10.73
N ARG A 167 1.91 -10.38 -11.20
CA ARG A 167 0.94 -10.48 -12.30
C ARG A 167 1.53 -10.11 -13.66
N ILE A 168 2.31 -9.03 -13.71
CA ILE A 168 2.86 -8.53 -14.97
C ILE A 168 4.21 -9.16 -15.25
N LEU A 169 5.19 -8.99 -14.36
CA LEU A 169 6.50 -9.60 -14.56
C LEU A 169 6.48 -11.11 -14.31
N ARG A 170 5.61 -11.61 -13.44
CA ARG A 170 5.51 -13.03 -13.10
C ARG A 170 6.88 -13.61 -12.74
N LEU A 171 7.59 -12.93 -11.85
CA LEU A 171 8.96 -13.28 -11.49
C LEU A 171 9.07 -14.74 -11.04
N GLN A 172 10.08 -15.42 -11.56
CA GLN A 172 10.39 -16.80 -11.25
C GLN A 172 11.63 -16.90 -10.34
N PRO A 173 11.77 -17.97 -9.55
CA PRO A 173 12.97 -18.20 -8.76
C PRO A 173 14.23 -18.23 -9.65
N GLY A 174 15.27 -17.53 -9.19
CA GLY A 174 16.56 -17.43 -9.88
C GLY A 174 16.65 -16.34 -10.94
N GLU A 175 15.54 -15.71 -11.36
CA GLU A 175 15.58 -14.59 -12.30
C GLU A 175 16.28 -13.36 -11.71
N ASN A 176 16.99 -12.63 -12.57
CA ASN A 176 17.63 -11.36 -12.27
C ASN A 176 16.68 -10.23 -12.60
N VAL A 177 16.31 -9.41 -11.61
CA VAL A 177 15.42 -8.26 -11.82
C VAL A 177 16.08 -6.95 -11.35
N ILE A 178 15.86 -5.89 -12.12
CA ILE A 178 16.13 -4.52 -11.66
C ILE A 178 14.83 -3.93 -11.13
N ILE A 179 14.85 -3.45 -9.88
CA ILE A 179 13.78 -2.60 -9.35
C ILE A 179 14.28 -1.16 -9.37
N HIS A 180 13.80 -0.38 -10.33
CA HIS A 180 14.16 1.02 -10.50
C HIS A 180 13.27 1.91 -9.64
N GLY A 181 13.87 2.61 -8.67
CA GLY A 181 13.15 3.38 -7.64
C GLY A 181 12.82 2.56 -6.39
N ALA A 182 13.69 1.61 -6.03
CA ALA A 182 13.50 0.65 -4.95
C ALA A 182 13.38 1.26 -3.54
N SER A 183 13.76 2.51 -3.33
CA SER A 183 13.65 3.20 -2.03
C SER A 183 12.34 3.95 -1.81
N GLY A 184 11.47 4.02 -2.82
CA GLY A 184 10.15 4.67 -2.73
C GLY A 184 9.06 3.74 -2.16
N ALA A 185 7.84 4.28 -1.98
CA ALA A 185 6.72 3.56 -1.36
C ALA A 185 6.41 2.20 -2.02
N VAL A 186 6.31 2.15 -3.34
CA VAL A 186 6.08 0.91 -4.09
C VAL A 186 7.34 0.04 -4.13
N GLY A 187 8.51 0.68 -4.32
CA GLY A 187 9.78 -0.02 -4.52
C GLY A 187 10.24 -0.84 -3.32
N THR A 188 10.05 -0.31 -2.11
CA THR A 188 10.39 -1.01 -0.86
C THR A 188 9.56 -2.29 -0.66
N LEU A 189 8.33 -2.30 -1.12
CA LEU A 189 7.44 -3.46 -1.07
C LEU A 189 7.75 -4.44 -2.21
N ALA A 190 7.92 -3.94 -3.43
CA ALA A 190 8.25 -4.74 -4.61
C ALA A 190 9.56 -5.51 -4.44
N LEU A 191 10.57 -4.92 -3.79
CA LEU A 191 11.83 -5.56 -3.48
C LEU A 191 11.61 -6.81 -2.62
N GLN A 192 10.86 -6.68 -1.52
CA GLN A 192 10.58 -7.81 -0.61
C GLN A 192 9.75 -8.89 -1.29
N LEU A 193 8.76 -8.51 -2.12
CA LEU A 193 7.97 -9.45 -2.90
C LEU A 193 8.85 -10.21 -3.92
N ALA A 194 9.73 -9.52 -4.65
CA ALA A 194 10.66 -10.15 -5.60
C ALA A 194 11.60 -11.13 -4.90
N LYS A 195 12.13 -10.76 -3.73
CA LYS A 195 12.97 -11.66 -2.90
C LYS A 195 12.18 -12.88 -2.44
N ALA A 196 10.92 -12.71 -2.04
CA ALA A 196 10.05 -13.82 -1.65
C ALA A 196 9.73 -14.78 -2.82
N ARG A 197 9.80 -14.31 -4.07
CA ARG A 197 9.71 -15.15 -5.27
C ARG A 197 11.02 -15.86 -5.61
N GLY A 198 12.08 -15.64 -4.84
CA GLY A 198 13.41 -16.23 -5.08
C GLY A 198 14.19 -15.53 -6.19
N ALA A 199 13.79 -14.33 -6.61
CA ALA A 199 14.52 -13.54 -7.58
C ALA A 199 15.78 -12.93 -6.98
N LYS A 200 16.80 -12.69 -7.81
CA LYS A 200 17.95 -11.86 -7.49
C LYS A 200 17.63 -10.41 -7.88
N VAL A 201 17.88 -9.47 -6.96
CA VAL A 201 17.43 -8.08 -7.13
C VAL A 201 18.61 -7.12 -7.17
N LEU A 202 18.76 -6.40 -8.28
CA LEU A 202 19.51 -5.16 -8.35
C LEU A 202 18.53 -4.00 -8.10
N ALA A 203 18.76 -3.23 -7.04
CA ALA A 203 17.97 -2.08 -6.66
C ALA A 203 18.63 -0.78 -7.06
N THR A 204 17.94 0.09 -7.77
CA THR A 204 18.38 1.48 -7.89
C THR A 204 17.59 2.35 -6.91
N THR A 205 18.26 3.25 -6.23
CA THR A 205 17.67 4.03 -5.14
C THR A 205 17.88 5.53 -5.33
N SER A 206 17.05 6.31 -4.67
CA SER A 206 17.29 7.74 -4.41
C SER A 206 17.61 7.96 -2.94
N GLY A 207 18.02 9.19 -2.56
CA GLY A 207 18.33 9.52 -1.18
C GLY A 207 19.73 9.13 -0.72
N GLY A 208 20.64 8.86 -1.67
CA GLY A 208 22.04 8.57 -1.38
C GLY A 208 22.23 7.34 -0.49
N GLU A 209 23.18 7.38 0.44
CA GLU A 209 23.51 6.23 1.29
C GLU A 209 22.34 5.74 2.16
N LYS A 210 21.44 6.63 2.60
CA LYS A 210 20.25 6.22 3.36
C LYS A 210 19.32 5.33 2.54
N GLY A 211 19.06 5.70 1.28
CA GLY A 211 18.25 4.91 0.36
C GLY A 211 18.91 3.57 0.02
N MET A 212 20.23 3.56 -0.18
CA MET A 212 20.99 2.33 -0.44
C MET A 212 20.99 1.40 0.77
N THR A 213 21.18 1.93 1.97
CA THR A 213 21.11 1.15 3.21
C THR A 213 19.73 0.52 3.41
N LEU A 214 18.66 1.28 3.18
CA LEU A 214 17.30 0.74 3.24
C LEU A 214 17.11 -0.43 2.27
N ALA A 215 17.53 -0.27 1.01
CA ALA A 215 17.38 -1.34 0.02
C ALA A 215 18.17 -2.61 0.39
N ARG A 216 19.40 -2.47 0.94
CA ARG A 216 20.17 -3.62 1.48
C ARG A 216 19.45 -4.32 2.63
N GLN A 217 18.89 -3.55 3.57
CA GLN A 217 18.12 -4.07 4.71
C GLN A 217 16.87 -4.82 4.29
N LEU A 218 16.25 -4.43 3.15
CA LEU A 218 15.09 -5.09 2.58
C LEU A 218 15.44 -6.28 1.68
N GLY A 219 16.74 -6.61 1.54
CA GLY A 219 17.21 -7.83 0.89
C GLY A 219 17.69 -7.69 -0.55
N ALA A 220 17.98 -6.48 -1.05
CA ALA A 220 18.58 -6.29 -2.37
C ALA A 220 19.97 -6.94 -2.42
N ASP A 221 20.26 -7.71 -3.49
CA ASP A 221 21.55 -8.37 -3.69
C ASP A 221 22.61 -7.37 -4.17
N VAL A 222 22.23 -6.41 -5.00
CA VAL A 222 23.07 -5.30 -5.45
C VAL A 222 22.29 -3.98 -5.34
N VAL A 223 22.96 -2.92 -4.91
CA VAL A 223 22.32 -1.60 -4.77
C VAL A 223 23.19 -0.55 -5.43
N VAL A 224 22.53 0.32 -6.22
CA VAL A 224 23.18 1.42 -6.96
C VAL A 224 22.44 2.73 -6.68
N ASP A 225 23.16 3.84 -6.52
CA ASP A 225 22.55 5.17 -6.54
C ASP A 225 21.96 5.43 -7.95
N GLY A 226 20.64 5.54 -8.02
CA GLY A 226 19.92 5.68 -9.28
C GLY A 226 20.16 7.01 -10.00
N ARG A 227 20.71 8.02 -9.32
CA ARG A 227 21.03 9.34 -9.89
C ARG A 227 22.48 9.44 -10.35
N ASN A 228 23.43 9.02 -9.51
CA ASN A 228 24.86 9.26 -9.69
C ASN A 228 25.66 7.98 -9.96
N GLY A 229 25.07 6.79 -9.73
CA GLY A 229 25.77 5.51 -9.90
C GLY A 229 25.81 5.03 -11.33
N ASP A 230 26.79 4.20 -11.66
CA ASP A 230 26.89 3.50 -12.94
C ASP A 230 25.97 2.26 -12.94
N ILE A 231 24.69 2.49 -13.29
CA ILE A 231 23.70 1.42 -13.38
C ILE A 231 24.11 0.37 -14.42
N ALA A 232 24.72 0.80 -15.53
CA ALA A 232 25.09 -0.10 -16.62
C ALA A 232 26.23 -1.04 -16.19
N ALA A 233 27.27 -0.52 -15.52
CA ALA A 233 28.36 -1.34 -15.01
C ALA A 233 27.86 -2.32 -13.94
N ALA A 234 27.02 -1.84 -12.99
CA ALA A 234 26.46 -2.69 -11.95
C ALA A 234 25.55 -3.80 -12.54
N ALA A 235 24.74 -3.49 -13.53
CA ALA A 235 23.88 -4.46 -14.19
C ALA A 235 24.71 -5.54 -14.93
N ARG A 236 25.77 -5.15 -15.65
CA ARG A 236 26.69 -6.10 -16.31
C ARG A 236 27.39 -7.04 -15.32
N ALA A 237 27.82 -6.50 -14.17
CA ALA A 237 28.45 -7.32 -13.13
C ALA A 237 27.45 -8.27 -12.45
N PHE A 238 26.21 -7.80 -12.27
CA PHE A 238 25.12 -8.56 -11.65
C PHE A 238 24.57 -9.66 -12.56
N ALA A 239 24.39 -9.38 -13.84
CA ALA A 239 23.85 -10.28 -14.84
C ALA A 239 24.60 -10.08 -16.18
N PRO A 240 25.71 -10.78 -16.42
CA PRO A 240 26.54 -10.61 -17.61
C PRO A 240 25.78 -10.80 -18.93
N ASP A 241 24.79 -11.71 -18.96
CA ASP A 241 23.95 -11.99 -20.13
C ASP A 241 22.72 -11.07 -20.23
N GLY A 242 22.61 -10.09 -19.32
CA GLY A 242 21.48 -9.18 -19.16
C GLY A 242 20.45 -9.68 -18.14
N VAL A 243 19.64 -8.76 -17.64
CA VAL A 243 18.59 -9.06 -16.64
C VAL A 243 17.31 -9.58 -17.32
N ASP A 244 16.57 -10.42 -16.61
CA ASP A 244 15.30 -11.01 -17.09
C ASP A 244 14.16 -10.00 -17.09
N ALA A 245 14.15 -9.12 -16.09
CA ALA A 245 13.05 -8.20 -15.87
C ALA A 245 13.50 -6.84 -15.31
N VAL A 246 12.68 -5.82 -15.58
CA VAL A 246 12.77 -4.49 -14.96
C VAL A 246 11.40 -4.10 -14.45
N LEU A 247 11.29 -3.75 -13.16
CA LEU A 247 10.15 -3.04 -12.60
C LEU A 247 10.52 -1.56 -12.49
N ALA A 248 9.92 -0.72 -13.31
CA ALA A 248 10.22 0.69 -13.40
C ALA A 248 9.21 1.50 -12.56
N LEU A 249 9.67 2.06 -11.44
CA LEU A 249 8.88 2.88 -10.52
C LEU A 249 9.33 4.35 -10.52
N ALA A 250 10.24 4.68 -11.40
CA ALA A 250 10.70 6.03 -11.70
C ALA A 250 11.02 6.12 -13.20
N GLY A 251 10.95 7.31 -13.76
CA GLY A 251 11.28 7.56 -15.16
C GLY A 251 12.68 8.14 -15.36
N GLY A 252 12.91 8.71 -16.55
CA GLY A 252 14.12 9.45 -16.89
C GLY A 252 15.30 8.57 -17.32
N ASP A 253 16.51 9.16 -17.32
CA ASP A 253 17.74 8.51 -17.83
C ASP A 253 18.11 7.23 -17.08
N GLY A 254 17.78 7.14 -15.79
CA GLY A 254 17.97 5.92 -15.01
C GLY A 254 17.18 4.75 -15.57
N LEU A 255 15.92 4.96 -15.95
CA LEU A 255 15.08 3.94 -16.57
C LEU A 255 15.64 3.48 -17.91
N LYS A 256 16.13 4.41 -18.75
CA LYS A 256 16.77 4.05 -20.03
C LYS A 256 17.94 3.09 -19.82
N ARG A 257 18.82 3.39 -18.86
CA ARG A 257 19.96 2.51 -18.51
C ARG A 257 19.52 1.15 -17.97
N CYS A 258 18.43 1.10 -17.17
CA CYS A 258 17.87 -0.18 -16.71
C CYS A 258 17.31 -1.00 -17.88
N MET A 259 16.66 -0.35 -18.85
CA MET A 259 16.12 -1.03 -20.02
C MET A 259 17.21 -1.55 -20.95
N GLU A 260 18.31 -0.84 -21.08
CA GLU A 260 19.50 -1.28 -21.87
C GLU A 260 20.12 -2.56 -21.29
N ALA A 261 19.96 -2.80 -19.97
CA ALA A 261 20.45 -3.99 -19.30
C ALA A 261 19.56 -5.23 -19.50
N LEU A 262 18.37 -5.12 -20.08
CA LEU A 262 17.52 -6.29 -20.38
C LEU A 262 18.16 -7.21 -21.41
N ARG A 263 18.13 -8.54 -21.16
CA ARG A 263 18.50 -9.53 -22.17
C ARG A 263 17.46 -9.62 -23.29
N SER A 264 17.78 -10.29 -24.38
CA SER A 264 16.77 -10.66 -25.39
C SER A 264 15.68 -11.53 -24.76
N GLY A 265 14.40 -11.25 -25.05
CA GLY A 265 13.24 -11.87 -24.41
C GLY A 265 12.94 -11.30 -22.99
N GLY A 266 13.69 -10.30 -22.55
CA GLY A 266 13.44 -9.63 -21.29
C GLY A 266 12.15 -8.80 -21.28
N ARG A 267 11.66 -8.46 -20.08
CA ARG A 267 10.40 -7.76 -19.90
C ARG A 267 10.50 -6.60 -18.93
N LEU A 268 9.79 -5.52 -19.23
CA LEU A 268 9.70 -4.33 -18.40
C LEU A 268 8.24 -4.08 -18.04
N ALA A 269 7.98 -3.85 -16.76
CA ALA A 269 6.68 -3.40 -16.28
C ALA A 269 6.80 -2.02 -15.60
N TYR A 270 5.78 -1.19 -15.77
CA TYR A 270 5.69 0.10 -15.09
C TYR A 270 4.24 0.46 -14.77
N PRO A 271 3.96 1.03 -13.57
CA PRO A 271 2.61 1.48 -13.24
C PRO A 271 2.25 2.72 -14.05
N THR A 272 0.96 2.85 -14.37
CA THR A 272 0.39 4.04 -15.01
C THR A 272 0.80 5.31 -14.24
N GLY A 273 1.22 6.35 -14.97
CA GLY A 273 1.71 7.61 -14.38
C GLY A 273 3.24 7.76 -14.39
N ILE A 274 4.01 6.73 -14.71
CA ILE A 274 5.45 6.88 -14.95
C ILE A 274 5.66 7.58 -16.30
N ALA A 275 6.33 8.74 -16.26
CA ALA A 275 6.62 9.53 -17.45
C ALA A 275 7.89 9.07 -18.17
N ALA A 276 8.00 9.42 -19.46
CA ALA A 276 9.20 9.23 -20.28
C ALA A 276 9.73 7.77 -20.30
N VAL A 277 8.81 6.81 -20.44
CA VAL A 277 9.18 5.41 -20.67
C VAL A 277 9.74 5.29 -22.09
N PRO A 278 10.98 4.78 -22.27
CA PRO A 278 11.56 4.62 -23.59
C PRO A 278 10.76 3.62 -24.46
N GLU A 279 10.86 3.78 -25.79
CA GLU A 279 10.27 2.81 -26.71
C GLU A 279 10.93 1.43 -26.58
N ALA A 280 10.12 0.39 -26.82
CA ALA A 280 10.63 -0.98 -26.81
C ALA A 280 11.63 -1.20 -27.96
N ARG A 281 12.75 -1.84 -27.66
CA ARG A 281 13.64 -2.39 -28.70
C ARG A 281 13.18 -3.80 -29.09
N PRO A 282 13.55 -4.30 -30.29
CA PRO A 282 13.22 -5.66 -30.72
C PRO A 282 13.58 -6.72 -29.67
N GLY A 283 12.67 -7.65 -29.42
CA GLY A 283 12.85 -8.73 -28.45
C GLY A 283 12.61 -8.37 -26.98
N ILE A 284 12.14 -7.14 -26.68
CA ILE A 284 11.79 -6.72 -25.32
C ILE A 284 10.28 -6.46 -25.24
N THR A 285 9.63 -6.95 -24.20
CA THR A 285 8.23 -6.66 -23.89
C THR A 285 8.13 -5.55 -22.87
N ILE A 286 7.36 -4.50 -23.17
CA ILE A 286 7.07 -3.40 -22.23
C ILE A 286 5.57 -3.40 -21.94
N THR A 287 5.20 -3.45 -20.65
CA THR A 287 3.81 -3.54 -20.22
C THR A 287 3.48 -2.45 -19.18
N PRO A 288 2.65 -1.45 -19.55
CA PRO A 288 2.03 -0.57 -18.56
C PRO A 288 0.99 -1.35 -17.75
N TYR A 289 0.78 -0.97 -16.49
CA TYR A 289 -0.24 -1.62 -15.68
C TYR A 289 -0.84 -0.68 -14.64
N ASP A 290 -2.06 -0.98 -14.24
CA ASP A 290 -2.74 -0.36 -13.11
C ASP A 290 -2.55 -1.18 -11.84
N ALA A 291 -2.68 -0.53 -10.68
CA ALA A 291 -2.56 -1.20 -9.38
C ALA A 291 -3.64 -2.27 -9.19
N ILE A 292 -4.84 -2.01 -9.70
CA ILE A 292 -6.02 -2.84 -9.51
C ILE A 292 -6.23 -3.78 -10.69
N PHE A 293 -6.48 -5.04 -10.37
CA PHE A 293 -7.01 -6.05 -11.29
C PHE A 293 -8.30 -6.60 -10.67
N GLU A 294 -9.39 -6.49 -11.39
CA GLU A 294 -10.68 -6.98 -10.90
C GLU A 294 -10.74 -8.52 -10.83
N PRO A 295 -11.39 -9.10 -9.83
CA PRO A 295 -12.00 -8.40 -8.69
C PRO A 295 -10.95 -7.99 -7.64
N GLN A 296 -10.94 -6.70 -7.30
CA GLN A 296 -9.97 -6.10 -6.38
C GLN A 296 -9.91 -6.80 -5.02
N SER A 297 -11.06 -7.21 -4.46
CA SER A 297 -11.09 -7.89 -3.17
C SER A 297 -10.32 -9.22 -3.17
N GLU A 298 -10.37 -9.97 -4.28
CA GLU A 298 -9.59 -11.20 -4.42
C GLU A 298 -8.09 -10.91 -4.54
N GLN A 299 -7.74 -9.88 -5.29
CA GLN A 299 -6.36 -9.42 -5.40
C GLN A 299 -5.80 -9.03 -4.02
N MET A 300 -6.56 -8.28 -3.22
CA MET A 300 -6.16 -7.91 -1.86
C MET A 300 -5.96 -9.14 -0.96
N LEU A 301 -6.83 -10.13 -1.04
CA LEU A 301 -6.69 -11.37 -0.27
C LEU A 301 -5.49 -12.22 -0.72
N GLN A 302 -5.17 -12.24 -2.02
CA GLN A 302 -3.96 -12.89 -2.51
C GLN A 302 -2.71 -12.16 -2.02
N PHE A 303 -2.72 -10.84 -2.06
CA PHE A 303 -1.66 -10.01 -1.54
C PHE A 303 -1.44 -10.22 -0.03
N ASN A 304 -2.53 -10.28 0.77
CA ASN A 304 -2.43 -10.58 2.21
C ASN A 304 -1.71 -11.90 2.47
N ARG A 305 -2.10 -12.98 1.77
CA ARG A 305 -1.42 -14.29 1.89
C ARG A 305 0.06 -14.20 1.58
N THR A 306 0.44 -13.42 0.58
CA THR A 306 1.85 -13.22 0.22
C THR A 306 2.60 -12.46 1.32
N VAL A 307 2.03 -11.38 1.83
CA VAL A 307 2.63 -10.57 2.91
C VAL A 307 2.77 -11.39 4.19
N GLU A 308 1.74 -12.14 4.57
CA GLU A 308 1.74 -12.99 5.78
C GLU A 308 2.75 -14.13 5.70
N ALA A 309 3.11 -14.59 4.50
CA ALA A 309 4.12 -15.62 4.29
C ALA A 309 5.56 -15.07 4.34
N ILE A 310 5.77 -13.77 4.21
CA ILE A 310 7.10 -13.16 4.27
C ILE A 310 7.44 -12.86 5.73
N LYS A 311 8.42 -13.59 6.26
CA LYS A 311 8.97 -13.31 7.58
C LYS A 311 9.57 -11.89 7.59
N ASP A 312 9.28 -11.13 8.64
CA ASP A 312 9.82 -9.78 8.84
C ASP A 312 9.50 -8.80 7.70
N PHE A 313 8.34 -8.97 7.02
CA PHE A 313 7.87 -8.00 6.03
C PHE A 313 7.76 -6.61 6.66
N ARG A 314 8.33 -5.60 6.01
CA ARG A 314 8.42 -4.23 6.54
C ARG A 314 7.78 -3.22 5.61
N ILE A 315 7.12 -2.25 6.20
CA ILE A 315 6.57 -1.09 5.49
C ILE A 315 7.27 0.16 6.03
N PRO A 316 8.26 0.69 5.32
CA PRO A 316 8.96 1.88 5.77
C PRO A 316 8.03 3.11 5.81
N ILE A 317 7.84 3.66 7.01
CA ILE A 317 7.09 4.89 7.27
C ILE A 317 8.07 5.89 7.89
N PRO A 318 8.79 6.68 7.08
CA PRO A 318 9.84 7.57 7.59
C PRO A 318 9.27 8.74 8.39
N GLU A 319 8.04 9.16 8.09
CA GLU A 319 7.41 10.32 8.70
C GLU A 319 5.89 10.09 8.83
N THR A 320 5.36 10.49 9.98
CA THR A 320 3.92 10.46 10.27
C THR A 320 3.49 11.86 10.72
N PHE A 321 2.40 12.34 10.15
CA PHE A 321 1.80 13.64 10.47
C PHE A 321 0.42 13.43 11.09
N ALA A 322 -0.01 14.34 11.96
CA ALA A 322 -1.39 14.36 12.41
C ALA A 322 -2.33 14.74 11.26
N LEU A 323 -3.61 14.34 11.32
CA LEU A 323 -4.61 14.73 10.31
C LEU A 323 -4.62 16.26 10.06
N ALA A 324 -4.52 17.06 11.11
CA ALA A 324 -4.48 18.52 10.99
C ALA A 324 -3.26 19.07 10.24
N ASP A 325 -2.20 18.29 10.13
CA ASP A 325 -0.95 18.64 9.44
C ASP A 325 -0.87 18.04 8.02
N ALA A 326 -1.99 17.60 7.44
CA ALA A 326 -2.01 17.00 6.10
C ALA A 326 -1.40 17.91 5.03
N ALA A 327 -1.55 19.24 5.13
CA ALA A 327 -0.89 20.20 4.26
C ALA A 327 0.65 20.08 4.32
N LYS A 328 1.22 19.97 5.53
CA LYS A 328 2.67 19.77 5.73
C LYS A 328 3.14 18.43 5.17
N ALA A 329 2.32 17.37 5.28
CA ALA A 329 2.61 16.07 4.69
C ALA A 329 2.69 16.15 3.16
N HIS A 330 1.80 16.93 2.52
CA HIS A 330 1.85 17.19 1.08
C HIS A 330 3.10 17.98 0.67
N GLU A 331 3.45 19.05 1.40
CA GLU A 331 4.70 19.82 1.18
C GLU A 331 5.93 18.90 1.31
N ARG A 332 5.95 18.07 2.36
CA ARG A 332 7.03 17.13 2.61
C ARG A 332 7.19 16.10 1.47
N LEU A 333 6.07 15.57 0.97
CA LEU A 333 6.10 14.64 -0.16
C LEU A 333 6.55 15.35 -1.44
N ALA A 334 6.09 16.57 -1.71
CA ALA A 334 6.47 17.37 -2.87
C ALA A 334 7.96 17.70 -2.89
N ALA A 335 8.60 17.89 -1.73
CA ALA A 335 10.05 18.11 -1.62
C ALA A 335 10.89 16.89 -2.04
N GLY A 336 10.26 15.71 -2.19
CA GLY A 336 10.93 14.48 -2.63
C GLY A 336 11.85 13.86 -1.59
N GLY A 337 12.58 12.80 -1.99
CA GLY A 337 13.55 12.12 -1.12
C GLY A 337 12.92 11.33 0.03
N VAL A 338 11.63 10.98 -0.07
CA VAL A 338 10.93 10.14 0.90
C VAL A 338 11.34 8.68 0.70
N LEU A 339 11.80 8.04 1.76
CA LEU A 339 12.23 6.63 1.76
C LEU A 339 11.10 5.76 2.33
N GLY A 340 10.25 5.22 1.48
CA GLY A 340 9.00 4.57 1.86
C GLY A 340 7.78 5.47 1.64
N LYS A 341 6.79 5.43 2.54
CA LYS A 341 5.54 6.19 2.41
C LYS A 341 5.25 7.06 3.64
N ILE A 342 4.73 8.26 3.42
CA ILE A 342 4.26 9.17 4.47
C ILE A 342 2.88 8.71 4.93
N ALA A 343 2.64 8.78 6.25
CA ALA A 343 1.38 8.47 6.89
C ALA A 343 0.72 9.72 7.50
N LEU A 344 -0.60 9.72 7.52
CA LEU A 344 -1.42 10.57 8.38
C LEU A 344 -1.98 9.73 9.52
N LYS A 345 -1.67 10.11 10.76
CA LYS A 345 -2.30 9.55 11.95
C LYS A 345 -3.62 10.27 12.19
N ILE A 346 -4.70 9.51 12.19
CA ILE A 346 -6.06 10.04 12.33
C ILE A 346 -6.52 9.88 13.78
N ARG A 347 -6.19 8.71 14.39
CA ARG A 347 -6.54 8.36 15.79
C ARG A 347 -5.38 7.73 16.54
#